data_ecda159b973552b64641bd9f127b1803
#
_entry.id   ecda159b973552b64641bd9f127b1803
#
_cell.length_a   1.000
_cell.length_b   1.000
_cell.length_c   1.000
_cell.angle_alpha   90.00
_cell.angle_beta   90.00
_cell.angle_gamma   90.00
#
_symmetry.space_group_name_H-M   'P 1'
#
loop_
_entity.id
_entity.type
_entity.pdbx_description
1 polymer ?
#
loop_
_entity_poly.entity_id
_entity_poly.type
_entity_poly.pdbx_seq_one_letter_code
_entity_poly.pdbx_strand_id
1 'polypeptide(L)'
;MDIAEKLKTVRKSKGISVYKLAQMSGVSETHIRDLERGDRNPSFDTLSRLVTPLGLSLSELFNESEDMMFLNHDEKELIECFRLLSKDKADGLLTFLKTLV
;
A
#
# COMPACT_ATOMS: atom_id res chain seq x y z
N MET A 1 -4.47 -14.11 -8.97
CA MET A 1 -3.75 -13.01 -8.25
C MET A 1 -2.31 -13.43 -8.00
N ASP A 2 -1.37 -12.57 -8.29
CA ASP A 2 0.04 -12.81 -8.00
C ASP A 2 0.45 -12.02 -6.75
N ILE A 3 0.52 -12.71 -5.62
CA ILE A 3 0.87 -12.12 -4.33
C ILE A 3 2.30 -11.57 -4.34
N ALA A 4 3.23 -12.29 -4.98
CA ALA A 4 4.62 -11.87 -5.07
C ALA A 4 4.76 -10.51 -5.77
N GLU A 5 4.14 -10.38 -6.91
CA GLU A 5 4.17 -9.14 -7.68
C GLU A 5 3.46 -8.00 -6.96
N LYS A 6 2.34 -8.30 -6.31
CA LYS A 6 1.58 -7.29 -5.56
C LYS A 6 2.36 -6.75 -4.37
N LEU A 7 3.03 -7.62 -3.61
CA LEU A 7 3.90 -7.20 -2.51
C LEU A 7 5.00 -6.26 -3.00
N LYS A 8 5.65 -6.64 -4.10
CA LYS A 8 6.72 -5.85 -4.71
C LYS A 8 6.21 -4.48 -5.18
N THR A 9 5.06 -4.46 -5.85
CA THR A 9 4.44 -3.24 -6.37
C THR A 9 4.09 -2.29 -5.23
N VAL A 10 3.45 -2.79 -4.19
CA VAL A 10 3.07 -1.98 -3.02
C VAL A 10 4.32 -1.44 -2.32
N ARG A 11 5.33 -2.28 -2.09
CA ARG A 11 6.57 -1.85 -1.46
C ARG A 11 7.22 -0.70 -2.23
N LYS A 12 7.33 -0.83 -3.55
CA LYS A 12 7.91 0.20 -4.40
C LYS A 12 7.07 1.48 -4.41
N SER A 13 5.75 1.36 -4.43
CA SER A 13 4.87 2.53 -4.41
C SER A 13 4.98 3.31 -3.12
N LYS A 14 5.33 2.65 -2.01
CA LYS A 14 5.58 3.29 -0.71
C LYS A 14 7.01 3.83 -0.58
N GLY A 15 7.87 3.60 -1.56
CA GLY A 15 9.26 4.03 -1.51
C GLY A 15 10.10 3.27 -0.48
N ILE A 16 9.72 2.03 -0.16
CA ILE A 16 10.39 1.22 0.86
C ILE A 16 11.33 0.21 0.20
N SER A 17 12.60 0.20 0.60
CA SER A 17 13.57 -0.79 0.13
C SER A 17 13.31 -2.15 0.77
N VAL A 18 13.85 -3.22 0.17
CA VAL A 18 13.80 -4.55 0.76
C VAL A 18 14.48 -4.55 2.13
N TYR A 19 15.62 -3.86 2.25
CA TYR A 19 16.32 -3.71 3.52
C TYR A 19 15.42 -3.07 4.59
N LYS A 20 14.76 -1.98 4.25
CA LYS A 20 13.89 -1.26 5.19
C LYS A 20 12.69 -2.13 5.60
N LEU A 21 12.08 -2.80 4.63
CA LEU A 21 10.96 -3.69 4.92
C LEU A 21 11.39 -4.83 5.83
N ALA A 22 12.58 -5.39 5.62
CA ALA A 22 13.14 -6.43 6.49
C ALA A 22 13.28 -5.94 7.92
N GLN A 23 13.81 -4.73 8.11
CA GLN A 23 13.95 -4.14 9.45
C GLN A 23 12.59 -3.92 10.13
N MET A 24 11.60 -3.43 9.38
CA MET A 24 10.28 -3.10 9.93
C MET A 24 9.43 -4.32 10.22
N SER A 25 9.59 -5.38 9.43
CA SER A 25 8.74 -6.59 9.51
C SER A 25 9.34 -7.71 10.35
N GLY A 26 10.66 -7.71 10.53
CA GLY A 26 11.36 -8.84 11.14
C GLY A 26 11.53 -10.04 10.21
N VAL A 27 11.19 -9.89 8.93
CA VAL A 27 11.39 -10.90 7.89
C VAL A 27 12.73 -10.63 7.21
N SER A 28 13.55 -11.66 6.95
CA SER A 28 14.87 -11.46 6.35
C SER A 28 14.78 -10.93 4.93
N GLU A 29 15.81 -10.18 4.51
CA GLU A 29 15.88 -9.68 3.12
C GLU A 29 15.84 -10.82 2.11
N THR A 30 16.56 -11.90 2.37
CA THR A 30 16.58 -13.08 1.49
C THR A 30 15.17 -13.64 1.30
N HIS A 31 14.44 -13.78 2.41
CA HIS A 31 13.07 -14.27 2.37
C HIS A 31 12.15 -13.34 1.58
N ILE A 32 12.26 -12.02 1.81
CA ILE A 32 11.47 -11.04 1.06
C ILE A 32 11.78 -11.11 -0.44
N ARG A 33 13.05 -11.20 -0.81
CA ARG A 33 13.46 -11.32 -2.22
C ARG A 33 12.91 -12.59 -2.85
N ASP A 34 12.97 -13.72 -2.14
CA ASP A 34 12.43 -14.99 -2.63
C ASP A 34 10.92 -14.91 -2.84
N LEU A 35 10.20 -14.27 -1.91
CA LEU A 35 8.76 -14.06 -2.03
C LEU A 35 8.42 -13.17 -3.23
N GLU A 36 9.15 -12.09 -3.42
CA GLU A 36 8.91 -11.14 -4.51
C GLU A 36 9.25 -11.73 -5.88
N ARG A 37 10.14 -12.71 -5.95
CA ARG A 37 10.42 -13.45 -7.19
C ARG A 37 9.42 -14.57 -7.47
N GLY A 38 8.56 -14.89 -6.51
CA GLY A 38 7.63 -15.98 -6.64
C GLY A 38 8.25 -17.35 -6.39
N ASP A 39 9.47 -17.41 -5.84
CA ASP A 39 10.19 -18.65 -5.55
C ASP A 39 9.65 -19.40 -4.35
N ARG A 40 8.89 -18.71 -3.50
CA ARG A 40 8.29 -19.28 -2.28
C ARG A 40 6.86 -18.78 -2.12
N ASN A 41 6.02 -19.65 -1.57
CA ASN A 41 4.69 -19.28 -1.13
C ASN A 41 4.80 -18.77 0.31
N PRO A 42 4.35 -17.53 0.59
CA PRO A 42 4.41 -16.99 1.94
C PRO A 42 3.40 -17.69 2.86
N SER A 43 3.78 -17.87 4.12
CA SER A 43 2.83 -18.29 5.15
C SER A 43 1.93 -17.11 5.53
N PHE A 44 0.80 -17.41 6.15
CA PHE A 44 -0.10 -16.38 6.68
C PHE A 44 0.64 -15.44 7.66
N ASP A 45 1.45 -16.01 8.55
CA ASP A 45 2.22 -15.22 9.52
C ASP A 45 3.19 -14.27 8.83
N THR A 46 3.92 -14.74 7.82
CA THR A 46 4.83 -13.90 7.04
C THR A 46 4.09 -12.76 6.36
N LEU A 47 2.96 -13.05 5.72
CA LEU A 47 2.13 -12.01 5.08
C LEU A 47 1.66 -10.97 6.10
N SER A 48 1.21 -11.41 7.27
CA SER A 48 0.76 -10.51 8.33
C SER A 48 1.86 -9.56 8.78
N ARG A 49 3.10 -10.07 8.87
CA ARG A 49 4.26 -9.26 9.26
C ARG A 49 4.63 -8.23 8.20
N LEU A 50 4.49 -8.58 6.92
CA LEU A 50 4.86 -7.71 5.81
C LEU A 50 3.84 -6.61 5.55
N VAL A 51 2.54 -6.90 5.65
CA VAL A 51 1.51 -5.91 5.32
C VAL A 51 1.43 -4.76 6.31
N THR A 52 1.72 -5.00 7.59
CA THR A 52 1.64 -3.96 8.62
C THR A 52 2.59 -2.79 8.33
N PRO A 53 3.90 -3.00 8.07
CA PRO A 53 4.79 -1.90 7.70
C PRO A 53 4.41 -1.21 6.39
N LEU A 54 3.75 -1.93 5.48
CA LEU A 54 3.30 -1.38 4.21
C LEU A 54 2.00 -0.58 4.33
N GLY A 55 1.40 -0.54 5.52
CA GLY A 55 0.15 0.16 5.75
C GLY A 55 -1.06 -0.52 5.13
N LEU A 56 -0.99 -1.82 4.93
CA LEU A 56 -2.07 -2.63 4.37
C LEU A 56 -2.69 -3.54 5.41
N SER A 57 -3.93 -3.94 5.16
CA SER A 57 -4.53 -5.14 5.76
C SER A 57 -4.34 -6.32 4.82
N LEU A 58 -4.50 -7.54 5.34
CA LEU A 58 -4.52 -8.73 4.49
C LEU A 58 -5.66 -8.68 3.46
N SER A 59 -6.80 -8.16 3.87
CA SER A 59 -7.94 -7.95 2.98
C SER A 59 -7.57 -7.08 1.78
N GLU A 60 -6.86 -5.98 2.02
CA GLU A 60 -6.39 -5.11 0.94
C GLU A 60 -5.38 -5.81 0.03
N LEU A 61 -4.49 -6.63 0.62
CA LEU A 61 -3.52 -7.39 -0.16
C LEU A 61 -4.20 -8.37 -1.12
N PHE A 62 -5.28 -9.02 -0.69
CA PHE A 62 -5.99 -10.02 -1.49
C PHE A 62 -7.06 -9.43 -2.41
N ASN A 63 -7.27 -8.13 -2.37
CA ASN A 63 -8.23 -7.47 -3.26
C ASN A 63 -7.67 -7.40 -4.68
N GLU A 64 -8.43 -7.90 -5.65
CA GLU A 64 -8.04 -7.96 -7.05
C GLU A 64 -8.57 -6.79 -7.88
N SER A 65 -9.21 -5.80 -7.25
CA SER A 65 -9.72 -4.63 -7.95
C SER A 65 -8.58 -3.80 -8.54
N GLU A 66 -8.64 -3.54 -9.83
CA GLU A 66 -7.67 -2.68 -10.53
C GLU A 66 -7.79 -1.22 -10.13
N ASP A 67 -8.95 -0.83 -9.59
CA ASP A 67 -9.21 0.53 -9.12
C ASP A 67 -8.71 0.77 -7.70
N MET A 68 -8.13 -0.25 -7.07
CA MET A 68 -7.64 -0.15 -5.71
C MET A 68 -6.38 0.71 -5.63
N MET A 69 -6.40 1.68 -4.73
CA MET A 69 -5.26 2.54 -4.44
C MET A 69 -4.71 2.20 -3.06
N PHE A 70 -3.38 2.17 -2.95
CA PHE A 70 -2.69 1.95 -1.67
C PHE A 70 -2.30 3.30 -1.11
N LEU A 71 -3.05 3.76 -0.11
CA LEU A 71 -2.95 5.10 0.43
C LEU A 71 -2.06 5.14 1.68
N ASN A 72 -1.25 6.18 1.81
CA ASN A 72 -0.57 6.47 3.06
C ASN A 72 -1.53 7.15 4.04
N HIS A 73 -1.05 7.44 5.26
CA HIS A 73 -1.88 8.05 6.30
C HIS A 73 -2.46 9.41 5.88
N ASP A 74 -1.64 10.26 5.29
CA ASP A 74 -2.06 11.60 4.87
C ASP A 74 -3.10 11.54 3.76
N GLU A 75 -2.93 10.62 2.82
CA GLU A 75 -3.89 10.42 1.74
C GLU A 75 -5.24 9.91 2.27
N LYS A 76 -5.21 8.97 3.23
CA LYS A 76 -6.44 8.49 3.88
C LYS A 76 -7.16 9.61 4.60
N GLU A 77 -6.44 10.43 5.34
CA GLU A 77 -7.00 11.57 6.05
C GLU A 77 -7.61 12.59 5.08
N LEU A 78 -6.92 12.87 3.98
CA LEU A 78 -7.44 13.76 2.95
C LEU A 78 -8.76 13.26 2.38
N ILE A 79 -8.85 11.97 2.06
CA ILE A 79 -10.09 11.37 1.51
C ILE A 79 -11.21 11.44 2.54
N GLU A 80 -10.95 11.13 3.80
CA GLU A 80 -11.95 11.19 4.85
C GLU A 80 -12.51 12.60 5.00
N CYS A 81 -11.64 13.61 5.02
CA CYS A 81 -12.04 15.01 5.08
C CYS A 81 -12.84 15.41 3.83
N PHE A 82 -12.37 15.01 2.66
CA PHE A 82 -13.03 15.32 1.40
C PHE A 82 -14.47 14.78 1.36
N ARG A 83 -14.69 13.58 1.85
CA ARG A 83 -16.02 12.95 1.88
C ARG A 83 -17.02 13.67 2.77
N LEU A 84 -16.54 14.46 3.73
CA LEU A 84 -17.39 15.25 4.62
C LEU A 84 -17.81 16.58 4.01
N LEU A 85 -17.21 17.00 2.90
CA LEU A 85 -17.51 18.25 2.25
C LEU A 85 -18.83 18.18 1.45
N SER A 86 -19.53 19.32 1.38
CA SER A 86 -20.63 19.47 0.43
C SER A 86 -20.08 19.41 -1.00
N LYS A 87 -20.94 19.12 -1.98
CA LYS A 87 -20.51 19.03 -3.37
C LYS A 87 -19.82 20.33 -3.84
N ASP A 88 -20.34 21.49 -3.49
CA ASP A 88 -19.77 22.77 -3.88
C ASP A 88 -18.36 22.96 -3.30
N LYS A 89 -18.18 22.61 -2.03
CA LYS A 89 -16.87 22.72 -1.39
C LYS A 89 -15.88 21.70 -1.93
N ALA A 90 -16.34 20.48 -2.21
CA ALA A 90 -15.51 19.44 -2.82
C ALA A 90 -15.02 19.87 -4.20
N ASP A 91 -15.92 20.41 -5.02
CA ASP A 91 -15.58 20.91 -6.37
C ASP A 91 -14.59 22.08 -6.29
N GLY A 92 -14.79 22.99 -5.34
CA GLY A 92 -13.86 24.09 -5.10
C GLY A 92 -12.48 23.63 -4.68
N LEU A 93 -12.41 22.64 -3.80
CA LEU A 93 -11.14 22.05 -3.38
C LEU A 93 -10.42 21.37 -4.53
N LEU A 94 -11.13 20.59 -5.34
CA LEU A 94 -10.54 19.95 -6.53
C LEU A 94 -9.99 20.98 -7.51
N THR A 95 -10.73 22.05 -7.76
CA THR A 95 -10.28 23.13 -8.63
C THR A 95 -8.99 23.77 -8.08
N PHE A 96 -8.95 24.03 -6.77
CA PHE A 96 -7.77 24.58 -6.12
C PHE A 96 -6.56 23.65 -6.25
N LEU A 97 -6.74 22.34 -5.96
CA LEU A 97 -5.66 21.37 -6.05
C LEU A 97 -5.08 21.28 -7.46
N LYS A 98 -5.91 21.38 -8.48
CA LYS A 98 -5.46 21.37 -9.89
C LYS A 98 -4.57 22.56 -10.23
N THR A 99 -4.71 23.68 -9.52
CA THR A 99 -3.84 24.85 -9.73
C THR A 99 -2.46 24.67 -9.13
N LEU A 100 -2.27 23.72 -8.22
CA LEU A 100 -1.00 23.46 -7.54
C LEU A 100 -0.07 22.51 -8.30
N VAL A 101 -0.57 21.83 -9.33
CA VAL A 101 0.20 20.86 -10.10
C VAL A 101 0.49 21.34 -11.51
#